data_741b9bdddcc6d7437158fda76e36c311
#
_entry.id   741b9bdddcc6d7437158fda76e36c311
#
_cell.length_a   1.000
_cell.length_b   1.000
_cell.length_c   1.000
_cell.angle_alpha   90.00
_cell.angle_beta   90.00
_cell.angle_gamma   90.00
#
_symmetry.space_group_name_H-M   'P 1'
#
loop_
_entity.id
_entity.type
_entity.pdbx_description
1 polymer ?
#
loop_
_entity_poly.entity_id
_entity_poly.type
_entity_poly.pdbx_seq_one_letter_code
_entity_poly.pdbx_strand_id
1 'polypeptide(L)'
;WVSAAERADSMGCDVLNTSLGYSLFDAAAANHSPAELDGNTFRITQASDIAATKGMLVLNSAGNSGNSPWEKITAPADGDSVLAVGAVDVFGQHASFSSYGPSADGRVKPDLCATGHDAAYVHPDGSIRTGNGTSFSSPILCGAATSLWSTHPDQPAWAIRRALLESASQWAAPDTVRGFGIPDLWAAHLALGGEAPEPEGGGTGLLVFPNPVPTAASHLRVVFEEGNLLAVPNTPLHWTVRNALGQTLAEGGLERGKDILSTLTLETGPLATGSYLLLLRGVPEEDPTTRPTAWARFVVE
;
A
#
# COMPACT_ATOMS: atom_id res chain seq x y z
N TRP A 1 -20.72 1.91 -16.89
CA TRP A 1 -19.49 1.22 -16.53
C TRP A 1 -19.08 0.21 -17.61
N VAL A 2 -19.96 -0.71 -18.01
CA VAL A 2 -19.65 -1.77 -18.98
C VAL A 2 -19.03 -1.18 -20.25
N SER A 3 -19.67 -0.23 -20.91
CA SER A 3 -19.17 0.42 -22.12
C SER A 3 -17.83 1.15 -21.91
N ALA A 4 -17.59 1.67 -20.68
CA ALA A 4 -16.30 2.28 -20.35
C ALA A 4 -15.19 1.22 -20.24
N ALA A 5 -15.49 0.06 -19.64
CA ALA A 5 -14.55 -1.07 -19.56
C ALA A 5 -14.23 -1.65 -20.95
N GLU A 6 -15.25 -1.84 -21.81
CA GLU A 6 -15.07 -2.25 -23.21
C GLU A 6 -14.21 -1.25 -23.99
N ARG A 7 -14.40 0.05 -23.74
CA ARG A 7 -13.58 1.10 -24.36
C ARG A 7 -12.13 1.03 -23.85
N ALA A 8 -11.92 0.85 -22.55
CA ALA A 8 -10.60 0.68 -21.97
C ALA A 8 -9.85 -0.52 -22.55
N ASP A 9 -10.52 -1.69 -22.64
CA ASP A 9 -10.00 -2.89 -23.29
C ASP A 9 -9.60 -2.62 -24.74
N SER A 10 -10.47 -1.96 -25.51
CA SER A 10 -10.20 -1.61 -26.92
C SER A 10 -9.02 -0.64 -27.09
N MET A 11 -8.66 0.10 -26.06
CA MET A 11 -7.51 1.02 -26.05
C MET A 11 -6.23 0.39 -25.52
N GLY A 12 -6.29 -0.87 -25.05
CA GLY A 12 -5.14 -1.58 -24.48
C GLY A 12 -4.80 -1.15 -23.07
N CYS A 13 -5.80 -0.78 -22.24
CA CYS A 13 -5.56 -0.48 -20.83
C CYS A 13 -5.32 -1.77 -20.04
N ASP A 14 -4.27 -1.80 -19.24
CA ASP A 14 -3.92 -2.94 -18.40
C ASP A 14 -4.60 -2.89 -17.02
N VAL A 15 -4.90 -1.69 -16.51
CA VAL A 15 -5.44 -1.48 -15.16
C VAL A 15 -6.70 -0.64 -15.20
N LEU A 16 -7.73 -1.09 -14.48
CA LEU A 16 -8.96 -0.33 -14.26
C LEU A 16 -9.12 0.00 -12.77
N ASN A 17 -9.28 1.30 -12.47
CA ASN A 17 -9.68 1.74 -11.13
C ASN A 17 -11.09 2.31 -11.17
N THR A 18 -11.94 1.84 -10.25
CA THR A 18 -13.31 2.32 -10.09
C THR A 18 -13.57 2.79 -8.66
N SER A 19 -13.79 4.10 -8.50
CA SER A 19 -14.17 4.69 -7.22
C SER A 19 -15.69 4.91 -7.14
N LEU A 20 -16.47 3.93 -7.60
CA LEU A 20 -17.92 3.93 -7.63
C LEU A 20 -18.46 2.64 -7.02
N GLY A 21 -19.70 2.70 -6.51
CA GLY A 21 -20.42 1.53 -6.01
C GLY A 21 -21.91 1.70 -6.24
N TYR A 22 -22.58 0.58 -6.49
CA TYR A 22 -24.00 0.54 -6.81
C TYR A 22 -24.74 -0.46 -5.91
N SER A 23 -25.86 -0.03 -5.37
CA SER A 23 -26.75 -0.86 -4.55
C SER A 23 -28.20 -0.40 -4.66
N LEU A 24 -28.45 0.91 -4.52
CA LEU A 24 -29.77 1.51 -4.56
C LEU A 24 -29.85 2.49 -5.73
N PHE A 25 -30.99 2.53 -6.38
CA PHE A 25 -31.26 3.32 -7.58
C PHE A 25 -32.55 4.16 -7.40
N ASP A 26 -32.70 5.21 -8.17
CA ASP A 26 -33.93 6.05 -8.16
C ASP A 26 -35.18 5.23 -8.47
N ALA A 27 -35.08 4.27 -9.39
CA ALA A 27 -36.10 3.28 -9.65
C ALA A 27 -36.02 2.14 -8.65
N ALA A 28 -36.88 2.10 -7.65
CA ALA A 28 -36.85 1.10 -6.57
C ALA A 28 -36.85 -0.37 -7.08
N ALA A 29 -37.42 -0.62 -8.25
CA ALA A 29 -37.43 -1.94 -8.89
C ALA A 29 -36.01 -2.38 -9.37
N ALA A 30 -35.05 -1.46 -9.43
CA ALA A 30 -33.66 -1.75 -9.78
C ALA A 30 -32.76 -1.85 -8.52
N ASN A 31 -33.32 -1.69 -7.33
CA ASN A 31 -32.57 -1.83 -6.08
C ASN A 31 -32.18 -3.29 -5.85
N HIS A 32 -31.01 -3.45 -5.28
CA HIS A 32 -30.47 -4.73 -4.89
C HIS A 32 -30.32 -4.81 -3.36
N SER A 33 -30.25 -6.03 -2.88
CA SER A 33 -30.04 -6.35 -1.47
C SER A 33 -28.60 -6.86 -1.24
N PRO A 34 -28.07 -6.85 -0.01
CA PRO A 34 -26.79 -7.45 0.30
C PRO A 34 -26.69 -8.94 -0.07
N ALA A 35 -27.81 -9.67 -0.11
CA ALA A 35 -27.86 -11.08 -0.48
C ALA A 35 -27.54 -11.35 -1.98
N GLU A 36 -27.54 -10.31 -2.80
CA GLU A 36 -27.22 -10.39 -4.23
C GLU A 36 -25.76 -10.01 -4.54
N LEU A 37 -24.95 -9.65 -3.52
CA LEU A 37 -23.53 -9.36 -3.65
C LEU A 37 -22.71 -10.66 -3.69
N ASP A 38 -23.01 -11.50 -4.67
CA ASP A 38 -22.51 -12.87 -4.82
C ASP A 38 -21.46 -13.03 -5.94
N GLY A 39 -21.02 -11.92 -6.54
CA GLY A 39 -20.11 -11.92 -7.67
C GLY A 39 -20.76 -12.18 -9.01
N ASN A 40 -22.03 -12.63 -9.06
CA ASN A 40 -22.69 -13.12 -10.27
C ASN A 40 -24.01 -12.45 -10.61
N THR A 41 -24.69 -11.85 -9.63
CA THR A 41 -26.03 -11.27 -9.83
C THR A 41 -25.97 -9.90 -10.54
N PHE A 42 -25.04 -9.03 -10.17
CA PHE A 42 -24.95 -7.71 -10.77
C PHE A 42 -24.26 -7.75 -12.15
N ARG A 43 -24.86 -7.11 -13.14
CA ARG A 43 -24.25 -6.99 -14.47
C ARG A 43 -22.91 -6.27 -14.46
N ILE A 44 -22.77 -5.26 -13.61
CA ILE A 44 -21.51 -4.51 -13.48
C ILE A 44 -20.41 -5.40 -12.88
N THR A 45 -20.75 -6.28 -11.95
CA THR A 45 -19.83 -7.25 -11.36
C THR A 45 -19.39 -8.28 -12.39
N GLN A 46 -20.36 -8.89 -13.13
CA GLN A 46 -20.03 -9.80 -14.23
C GLN A 46 -19.11 -9.16 -15.27
N ALA A 47 -19.37 -7.90 -15.64
CA ALA A 47 -18.54 -7.19 -16.60
C ALA A 47 -17.13 -6.91 -16.05
N SER A 48 -17.00 -6.66 -14.74
CA SER A 48 -15.70 -6.45 -14.08
C SER A 48 -14.86 -7.72 -14.07
N ASP A 49 -15.50 -8.88 -13.82
CA ASP A 49 -14.82 -10.17 -13.87
C ASP A 49 -14.45 -10.55 -15.31
N ILE A 50 -15.29 -10.22 -16.30
CA ILE A 50 -14.94 -10.37 -17.72
C ILE A 50 -13.73 -9.51 -18.07
N ALA A 51 -13.67 -8.27 -17.61
CA ALA A 51 -12.51 -7.39 -17.83
C ALA A 51 -11.21 -8.02 -17.25
N ALA A 52 -11.30 -8.60 -16.07
CA ALA A 52 -10.18 -9.31 -15.45
C ALA A 52 -9.76 -10.57 -16.27
N THR A 53 -10.71 -11.32 -16.82
CA THR A 53 -10.41 -12.50 -17.68
C THR A 53 -9.70 -12.11 -18.98
N LYS A 54 -9.85 -10.86 -19.42
CA LYS A 54 -9.12 -10.31 -20.58
C LYS A 54 -7.70 -9.85 -20.26
N GLY A 55 -7.27 -9.98 -19.02
CA GLY A 55 -5.92 -9.65 -18.59
C GLY A 55 -5.79 -8.27 -17.93
N MET A 56 -6.88 -7.58 -17.64
CA MET A 56 -6.85 -6.33 -16.91
C MET A 56 -6.80 -6.56 -15.38
N LEU A 57 -6.03 -5.77 -14.66
CA LEU A 57 -6.11 -5.70 -13.22
C LEU A 57 -7.22 -4.72 -12.83
N VAL A 58 -8.28 -5.25 -12.21
CA VAL A 58 -9.48 -4.47 -11.88
C VAL A 58 -9.53 -4.19 -10.38
N LEU A 59 -9.48 -2.90 -10.00
CA LEU A 59 -9.63 -2.45 -8.62
C LEU A 59 -10.93 -1.66 -8.48
N ASN A 60 -11.63 -1.87 -7.37
CA ASN A 60 -12.84 -1.12 -7.04
C ASN A 60 -12.89 -0.76 -5.56
N SER A 61 -13.35 0.45 -5.27
CA SER A 61 -13.62 0.86 -3.90
C SER A 61 -14.67 -0.03 -3.24
N ALA A 62 -14.45 -0.43 -1.97
CA ALA A 62 -15.38 -1.31 -1.25
C ALA A 62 -16.74 -0.66 -0.97
N GLY A 63 -16.78 0.68 -0.86
CA GLY A 63 -17.93 1.47 -0.47
C GLY A 63 -17.73 2.19 0.86
N ASN A 64 -18.60 3.15 1.15
CA ASN A 64 -18.49 4.03 2.33
C ASN A 64 -19.70 3.88 3.26
N SER A 65 -20.24 2.67 3.38
CA SER A 65 -21.47 2.38 4.12
C SER A 65 -21.22 1.63 5.43
N GLY A 66 -19.97 1.47 5.87
CA GLY A 66 -19.63 0.68 7.05
C GLY A 66 -20.28 1.14 8.35
N ASN A 67 -20.62 2.42 8.45
CA ASN A 67 -21.34 3.01 9.59
C ASN A 67 -22.80 3.38 9.27
N SER A 68 -23.38 2.79 8.22
CA SER A 68 -24.77 2.99 7.80
C SER A 68 -25.54 1.65 7.84
N PRO A 69 -26.88 1.63 7.70
CA PRO A 69 -27.65 0.38 7.70
C PRO A 69 -27.31 -0.61 6.57
N TRP A 70 -26.62 -0.18 5.52
CA TRP A 70 -26.16 -1.07 4.46
C TRP A 70 -24.95 -1.88 4.87
N GLU A 71 -23.97 -1.29 5.54
CA GLU A 71 -22.71 -1.85 6.05
C GLU A 71 -21.82 -2.51 5.00
N LYS A 72 -22.39 -3.26 4.07
CA LYS A 72 -21.72 -4.15 3.14
C LYS A 72 -21.03 -3.41 2.00
N ILE A 73 -20.12 -4.13 1.36
CA ILE A 73 -19.52 -3.72 0.08
C ILE A 73 -20.61 -3.38 -0.93
N THR A 74 -20.24 -2.72 -2.02
CA THR A 74 -21.17 -2.37 -3.11
C THR A 74 -20.65 -2.91 -4.43
N ALA A 75 -21.55 -3.32 -5.35
CA ALA A 75 -21.12 -3.80 -6.66
C ALA A 75 -20.35 -2.71 -7.43
N PRO A 76 -19.25 -3.05 -8.13
CA PRO A 76 -18.74 -4.38 -8.46
C PRO A 76 -17.65 -4.92 -7.50
N ALA A 77 -17.52 -4.38 -6.28
CA ALA A 77 -16.52 -4.85 -5.31
C ALA A 77 -16.74 -6.32 -4.85
N ASP A 78 -17.94 -6.87 -5.11
CA ASP A 78 -18.28 -8.27 -4.84
C ASP A 78 -17.72 -9.26 -5.87
N GLY A 79 -17.12 -8.78 -6.98
CA GLY A 79 -16.58 -9.62 -8.05
C GLY A 79 -15.45 -10.55 -7.58
N ASP A 80 -15.34 -11.72 -8.24
CA ASP A 80 -14.34 -12.75 -7.91
C ASP A 80 -12.92 -12.32 -8.24
N SER A 81 -12.78 -11.66 -9.38
CA SER A 81 -11.50 -11.25 -9.94
C SER A 81 -11.18 -9.77 -9.67
N VAL A 82 -12.12 -9.04 -9.07
CA VAL A 82 -11.96 -7.64 -8.69
C VAL A 82 -11.25 -7.54 -7.35
N LEU A 83 -10.25 -6.68 -7.24
CA LEU A 83 -9.67 -6.27 -5.96
C LEU A 83 -10.57 -5.19 -5.33
N ALA A 84 -11.39 -5.58 -4.37
CA ALA A 84 -12.16 -4.66 -3.54
C ALA A 84 -11.24 -3.99 -2.52
N VAL A 85 -11.22 -2.66 -2.50
CA VAL A 85 -10.29 -1.89 -1.67
C VAL A 85 -11.02 -1.17 -0.55
N GLY A 86 -10.75 -1.59 0.69
CA GLY A 86 -11.20 -0.94 1.92
C GLY A 86 -10.34 0.25 2.30
N ALA A 87 -10.82 1.05 3.26
CA ALA A 87 -10.12 2.22 3.75
C ALA A 87 -9.57 2.02 5.16
N VAL A 88 -8.31 2.40 5.33
CA VAL A 88 -7.63 2.54 6.63
C VAL A 88 -7.07 3.96 6.77
N ASP A 89 -6.67 4.32 7.99
CA ASP A 89 -5.88 5.53 8.26
C ASP A 89 -4.38 5.28 8.02
N VAL A 90 -3.55 6.30 8.25
CA VAL A 90 -2.09 6.21 8.09
C VAL A 90 -1.40 5.24 9.07
N PHE A 91 -2.11 4.82 10.12
CA PHE A 91 -1.63 3.82 11.09
C PHE A 91 -2.14 2.40 10.79
N GLY A 92 -2.86 2.21 9.67
CA GLY A 92 -3.46 0.94 9.28
C GLY A 92 -4.71 0.57 10.06
N GLN A 93 -5.32 1.52 10.81
CA GLN A 93 -6.57 1.29 11.51
C GLN A 93 -7.75 1.41 10.55
N HIS A 94 -8.71 0.49 10.67
CA HIS A 94 -9.91 0.51 9.84
C HIS A 94 -10.68 1.82 9.97
N ALA A 95 -11.01 2.43 8.85
CA ALA A 95 -11.87 3.60 8.81
C ALA A 95 -13.34 3.19 8.97
N SER A 96 -14.02 3.72 9.99
CA SER A 96 -15.39 3.28 10.37
C SER A 96 -16.44 3.37 9.26
N PHE A 97 -16.24 4.24 8.27
CA PHE A 97 -17.13 4.35 7.12
C PHE A 97 -16.86 3.28 6.04
N SER A 98 -15.68 2.64 6.04
CA SER A 98 -15.32 1.65 5.02
C SER A 98 -16.26 0.46 5.08
N SER A 99 -16.94 0.19 3.96
CA SER A 99 -17.79 -0.98 3.80
C SER A 99 -17.00 -2.28 3.96
N TYR A 100 -17.65 -3.30 4.48
CA TYR A 100 -17.02 -4.58 4.77
C TYR A 100 -17.84 -5.76 4.25
N GLY A 101 -17.22 -6.93 4.27
CA GLY A 101 -17.81 -8.18 3.81
C GLY A 101 -18.60 -8.93 4.88
N PRO A 102 -18.70 -10.23 4.75
CA PRO A 102 -18.33 -11.00 3.57
C PRO A 102 -19.22 -10.68 2.36
N SER A 103 -18.87 -11.14 1.15
CA SER A 103 -19.82 -11.24 0.04
C SER A 103 -20.95 -12.23 0.38
N ALA A 104 -22.04 -12.20 -0.39
CA ALA A 104 -23.21 -13.05 -0.13
C ALA A 104 -22.89 -14.56 -0.24
N ASP A 105 -21.93 -14.93 -1.05
CA ASP A 105 -21.40 -16.28 -1.21
C ASP A 105 -20.28 -16.65 -0.21
N GLY A 106 -19.98 -15.77 0.75
CA GLY A 106 -19.08 -16.03 1.88
C GLY A 106 -17.60 -15.73 1.65
N ARG A 107 -17.23 -15.12 0.49
CA ARG A 107 -15.83 -14.72 0.25
C ARG A 107 -15.41 -13.57 1.17
N VAL A 108 -14.12 -13.56 1.52
CA VAL A 108 -13.50 -12.44 2.22
C VAL A 108 -13.52 -11.22 1.30
N LYS A 109 -14.12 -10.13 1.79
CA LYS A 109 -14.16 -8.81 1.19
C LYS A 109 -14.11 -7.75 2.31
N PRO A 110 -13.51 -6.56 2.08
CA PRO A 110 -12.72 -6.21 0.90
C PRO A 110 -11.55 -7.18 0.72
N ASP A 111 -10.90 -7.18 -0.45
CA ASP A 111 -9.68 -7.98 -0.64
C ASP A 111 -8.49 -7.35 0.10
N LEU A 112 -8.26 -6.07 -0.12
CA LEU A 112 -7.13 -5.33 0.42
C LEU A 112 -7.57 -3.98 0.99
N CYS A 113 -6.68 -3.32 1.74
CA CYS A 113 -6.88 -1.97 2.23
C CYS A 113 -5.73 -1.05 1.82
N ALA A 114 -6.05 0.24 1.70
CA ALA A 114 -5.07 1.32 1.59
C ALA A 114 -5.59 2.56 2.33
N THR A 115 -4.76 3.59 2.45
CA THR A 115 -5.13 4.84 3.12
C THR A 115 -6.32 5.48 2.41
N GLY A 116 -7.40 5.67 3.16
CA GLY A 116 -8.63 6.30 2.68
C GLY A 116 -9.29 7.19 3.73
N HIS A 117 -8.70 7.25 4.93
CA HIS A 117 -9.03 8.22 5.98
C HIS A 117 -7.92 9.26 6.05
N ASP A 118 -8.30 10.54 5.93
CA ASP A 118 -7.38 11.67 5.80
C ASP A 118 -6.37 11.52 4.65
N ALA A 119 -6.80 10.88 3.56
CA ALA A 119 -5.98 10.67 2.38
C ALA A 119 -5.71 12.00 1.68
N ALA A 120 -4.44 12.29 1.40
CA ALA A 120 -4.06 13.51 0.70
C ALA A 120 -4.46 13.44 -0.79
N TYR A 121 -4.99 14.53 -1.31
CA TYR A 121 -5.32 14.68 -2.73
C TYR A 121 -5.09 16.11 -3.22
N VAL A 122 -4.89 16.26 -4.53
CA VAL A 122 -4.79 17.57 -5.17
C VAL A 122 -6.20 18.06 -5.52
N HIS A 123 -6.60 19.19 -4.93
CA HIS A 123 -7.86 19.84 -5.22
C HIS A 123 -7.77 20.60 -6.57
N PRO A 124 -8.90 20.83 -7.31
CA PRO A 124 -8.89 21.55 -8.58
C PRO A 124 -8.26 22.95 -8.57
N ASP A 125 -8.18 23.60 -7.41
CA ASP A 125 -7.50 24.89 -7.24
C ASP A 125 -5.97 24.77 -7.09
N GLY A 126 -5.42 23.53 -7.17
CA GLY A 126 -4.00 23.23 -7.00
C GLY A 126 -3.55 23.05 -5.54
N SER A 127 -4.44 23.25 -4.56
CA SER A 127 -4.09 23.02 -3.15
C SER A 127 -4.10 21.54 -2.80
N ILE A 128 -3.24 21.13 -1.85
CA ILE A 128 -3.28 19.80 -1.25
C ILE A 128 -4.30 19.83 -0.12
N ARG A 129 -5.21 18.87 -0.13
CA ARG A 129 -6.23 18.68 0.90
C ARG A 129 -6.30 17.24 1.32
N THR A 130 -6.97 16.94 2.43
CA THR A 130 -7.29 15.57 2.85
C THR A 130 -8.76 15.27 2.65
N GLY A 131 -9.06 14.00 2.42
CA GLY A 131 -10.44 13.51 2.22
C GLY A 131 -10.60 12.09 2.75
N ASN A 132 -11.88 11.73 2.96
CA ASN A 132 -12.27 10.43 3.51
C ASN A 132 -13.10 9.66 2.49
N GLY A 133 -12.76 8.39 2.29
CA GLY A 133 -13.51 7.49 1.42
C GLY A 133 -12.66 6.38 0.84
N THR A 134 -13.28 5.25 0.58
CA THR A 134 -12.66 4.17 -0.21
C THR A 134 -12.38 4.60 -1.65
N SER A 135 -12.99 5.71 -2.10
CA SER A 135 -12.68 6.37 -3.37
C SER A 135 -11.27 6.97 -3.43
N PHE A 136 -10.60 7.16 -2.27
CA PHE A 136 -9.19 7.54 -2.18
C PHE A 136 -8.30 6.31 -2.02
N SER A 137 -8.68 5.32 -1.21
CA SER A 137 -7.87 4.12 -1.00
C SER A 137 -7.71 3.29 -2.29
N SER A 138 -8.76 3.18 -3.10
CA SER A 138 -8.72 2.41 -4.34
C SER A 138 -7.71 2.96 -5.36
N PRO A 139 -7.68 4.25 -5.72
CA PRO A 139 -6.67 4.78 -6.63
C PRO A 139 -5.25 4.79 -6.03
N ILE A 140 -5.08 4.91 -4.72
CA ILE A 140 -3.77 4.78 -4.07
C ILE A 140 -3.24 3.36 -4.27
N LEU A 141 -4.06 2.34 -4.00
CA LEU A 141 -3.66 0.95 -4.26
C LEU A 141 -3.45 0.68 -5.74
N CYS A 142 -4.30 1.25 -6.61
CA CYS A 142 -4.17 1.13 -8.06
C CYS A 142 -2.83 1.67 -8.54
N GLY A 143 -2.42 2.86 -8.11
CA GLY A 143 -1.12 3.44 -8.43
C GLY A 143 0.04 2.57 -7.93
N ALA A 144 -0.05 2.05 -6.72
CA ALA A 144 0.91 1.14 -6.14
C ALA A 144 1.02 -0.18 -6.94
N ALA A 145 -0.12 -0.78 -7.28
CA ALA A 145 -0.19 -2.00 -8.10
C ALA A 145 0.36 -1.79 -9.53
N THR A 146 0.07 -0.63 -10.13
CA THR A 146 0.59 -0.25 -11.46
C THR A 146 2.11 -0.06 -11.40
N SER A 147 2.62 0.58 -10.35
CA SER A 147 4.07 0.73 -10.13
C SER A 147 4.75 -0.62 -9.97
N LEU A 148 4.17 -1.54 -9.19
CA LEU A 148 4.66 -2.91 -9.06
C LEU A 148 4.67 -3.62 -10.43
N TRP A 149 3.56 -3.55 -11.18
CA TRP A 149 3.45 -4.22 -12.48
C TRP A 149 4.44 -3.65 -13.50
N SER A 150 4.69 -2.35 -13.47
CA SER A 150 5.67 -1.72 -14.38
C SER A 150 7.10 -2.25 -14.19
N THR A 151 7.44 -2.77 -13.01
CA THR A 151 8.73 -3.44 -12.77
C THR A 151 8.73 -4.92 -13.15
N HIS A 152 7.56 -5.47 -13.48
CA HIS A 152 7.35 -6.86 -13.89
C HIS A 152 6.45 -6.96 -15.14
N PRO A 153 6.80 -6.31 -16.26
CA PRO A 153 5.90 -6.16 -17.41
C PRO A 153 5.53 -7.48 -18.08
N ASP A 154 6.33 -8.52 -17.89
CA ASP A 154 6.09 -9.86 -18.44
C ASP A 154 5.13 -10.71 -17.58
N GLN A 155 4.76 -10.23 -16.41
CA GLN A 155 3.83 -10.95 -15.53
C GLN A 155 2.37 -10.65 -15.91
N PRO A 156 1.49 -11.67 -15.92
CA PRO A 156 0.08 -11.44 -16.14
C PRO A 156 -0.61 -10.79 -14.93
N ALA A 157 -1.72 -10.09 -15.17
CA ALA A 157 -2.49 -9.40 -14.13
C ALA A 157 -2.82 -10.29 -12.91
N TRP A 158 -3.16 -11.56 -13.14
CA TRP A 158 -3.46 -12.49 -12.05
C TRP A 158 -2.27 -12.75 -11.13
N ALA A 159 -1.02 -12.73 -11.66
CA ALA A 159 0.19 -12.90 -10.85
C ALA A 159 0.45 -11.65 -9.99
N ILE A 160 0.25 -10.45 -10.54
CA ILE A 160 0.32 -9.19 -9.80
C ILE A 160 -0.73 -9.18 -8.68
N ARG A 161 -2.00 -9.51 -9.01
CA ARG A 161 -3.08 -9.62 -8.03
C ARG A 161 -2.72 -10.57 -6.89
N ARG A 162 -2.22 -11.74 -7.23
CA ARG A 162 -1.81 -12.76 -6.26
C ARG A 162 -0.68 -12.28 -5.36
N ALA A 163 0.37 -11.67 -5.92
CA ALA A 163 1.49 -11.14 -5.16
C ALA A 163 1.05 -10.05 -4.17
N LEU A 164 0.13 -9.16 -4.57
CA LEU A 164 -0.45 -8.15 -3.68
C LEU A 164 -1.23 -8.78 -2.52
N LEU A 165 -2.01 -9.84 -2.78
CA LEU A 165 -2.78 -10.54 -1.75
C LEU A 165 -1.86 -11.29 -0.78
N GLU A 166 -0.91 -12.08 -1.30
CA GLU A 166 -0.02 -12.91 -0.50
C GLU A 166 0.97 -12.10 0.34
N SER A 167 1.32 -10.89 -0.10
CA SER A 167 2.18 -9.96 0.66
C SER A 167 1.43 -9.16 1.72
N ALA A 168 0.12 -9.23 1.76
CA ALA A 168 -0.67 -8.37 2.61
C ALA A 168 -0.56 -8.73 4.11
N SER A 169 -0.65 -7.72 4.96
CA SER A 169 -0.32 -7.74 6.39
C SER A 169 -1.09 -8.76 7.25
N GLN A 170 -2.20 -9.30 6.75
CA GLN A 170 -2.97 -10.34 7.44
C GLN A 170 -3.36 -11.52 6.51
N TRP A 171 -2.53 -11.82 5.51
CA TRP A 171 -2.74 -12.92 4.58
C TRP A 171 -3.04 -14.26 5.28
N ALA A 172 -2.33 -14.56 6.36
CA ALA A 172 -2.48 -15.82 7.08
C ALA A 172 -3.81 -15.95 7.87
N ALA A 173 -4.45 -14.82 8.19
CA ALA A 173 -5.69 -14.79 8.96
C ALA A 173 -6.56 -13.58 8.54
N PRO A 174 -7.11 -13.61 7.33
CA PRO A 174 -7.92 -12.52 6.80
C PRO A 174 -9.24 -12.39 7.56
N ASP A 175 -9.79 -11.18 7.62
CA ASP A 175 -11.09 -10.89 8.18
C ASP A 175 -12.02 -10.21 7.16
N THR A 176 -13.27 -9.99 7.50
CA THR A 176 -14.24 -9.35 6.61
C THR A 176 -14.26 -7.83 6.73
N VAL A 177 -13.40 -7.23 7.54
CA VAL A 177 -13.32 -5.79 7.79
C VAL A 177 -12.17 -5.17 6.98
N ARG A 178 -10.99 -5.80 7.01
CA ARG A 178 -9.79 -5.36 6.30
C ARG A 178 -9.32 -6.33 5.22
N GLY A 179 -10.04 -7.42 5.01
CA GLY A 179 -9.67 -8.44 4.04
C GLY A 179 -8.34 -9.11 4.40
N PHE A 180 -7.46 -9.22 3.41
CA PHE A 180 -6.09 -9.69 3.62
C PHE A 180 -5.16 -8.60 4.18
N GLY A 181 -5.66 -7.38 4.38
CA GLY A 181 -4.91 -6.28 4.97
C GLY A 181 -4.29 -5.33 3.95
N ILE A 182 -3.17 -4.73 4.32
CA ILE A 182 -2.43 -3.77 3.51
C ILE A 182 -1.30 -4.52 2.80
N PRO A 183 -1.17 -4.46 1.46
CA PRO A 183 -0.11 -5.16 0.75
C PRO A 183 1.26 -4.56 1.04
N ASP A 184 2.27 -5.41 1.14
CA ASP A 184 3.67 -5.04 1.13
C ASP A 184 4.19 -5.16 -0.32
N LEU A 185 4.38 -4.01 -0.96
CA LEU A 185 4.82 -3.97 -2.37
C LEU A 185 6.23 -4.51 -2.56
N TRP A 186 7.08 -4.39 -1.54
CA TRP A 186 8.43 -4.93 -1.61
C TRP A 186 8.42 -6.46 -1.55
N ALA A 187 7.68 -7.03 -0.60
CA ALA A 187 7.48 -8.47 -0.54
C ALA A 187 6.81 -9.01 -1.82
N ALA A 188 5.84 -8.28 -2.39
CA ALA A 188 5.22 -8.62 -3.66
C ALA A 188 6.23 -8.60 -4.82
N HIS A 189 7.10 -7.58 -4.89
CA HIS A 189 8.16 -7.47 -5.88
C HIS A 189 9.11 -8.67 -5.83
N LEU A 190 9.59 -9.04 -4.65
CA LEU A 190 10.46 -10.21 -4.46
C LEU A 190 9.75 -11.52 -4.83
N ALA A 191 8.46 -11.68 -4.47
CA ALA A 191 7.66 -12.86 -4.81
C ALA A 191 7.45 -13.03 -6.33
N LEU A 192 7.49 -11.93 -7.08
CA LEU A 192 7.44 -11.93 -8.56
C LEU A 192 8.81 -12.18 -9.22
N GLY A 193 9.86 -12.45 -8.44
CA GLY A 193 11.21 -12.63 -8.91
C GLY A 193 11.99 -11.33 -9.12
N GLY A 194 11.52 -10.24 -8.52
CA GLY A 194 12.26 -8.99 -8.49
C GLY A 194 13.55 -9.10 -7.69
N GLU A 195 14.53 -8.33 -8.08
CA GLU A 195 15.80 -8.25 -7.39
C GLU A 195 15.83 -7.01 -6.49
N ALA A 196 16.50 -7.14 -5.35
CA ALA A 196 16.81 -5.97 -4.55
C ALA A 196 17.69 -5.02 -5.40
N PRO A 197 17.43 -3.69 -5.40
CA PRO A 197 18.27 -2.77 -6.12
C PRO A 197 19.70 -2.89 -5.61
N GLU A 198 20.64 -3.18 -6.53
CA GLU A 198 22.05 -3.09 -6.21
C GLU A 198 22.35 -1.66 -5.74
N PRO A 199 23.00 -1.50 -4.59
CA PRO A 199 23.29 -0.17 -4.07
C PRO A 199 24.22 0.57 -5.02
N GLU A 200 23.70 1.55 -5.75
CA GLU A 200 24.55 2.44 -6.54
C GLU A 200 25.59 3.10 -5.62
N GLY A 201 26.86 2.72 -5.80
CA GLY A 201 27.98 3.34 -5.07
C GLY A 201 28.39 2.68 -3.76
N GLY A 202 28.07 1.39 -3.51
CA GLY A 202 28.61 0.64 -2.37
C GLY A 202 27.93 0.90 -1.03
N GLY A 203 26.73 1.47 -1.04
CA GLY A 203 25.85 1.54 0.13
C GLY A 203 24.99 0.26 0.23
N THR A 204 24.91 -0.32 1.39
CA THR A 204 24.05 -1.47 1.68
C THR A 204 22.59 -1.04 1.63
N GLY A 205 21.72 -1.83 0.97
CA GLY A 205 20.34 -1.55 0.64
C GLY A 205 19.44 -1.11 1.80
N LEU A 206 19.44 0.18 2.06
CA LEU A 206 18.61 0.84 3.05
C LEU A 206 17.58 1.71 2.35
N LEU A 207 16.31 1.47 2.61
CA LEU A 207 15.20 2.27 2.07
C LEU A 207 14.51 3.03 3.20
N VAL A 208 14.21 4.30 2.99
CA VAL A 208 13.48 5.15 3.94
C VAL A 208 12.08 5.42 3.42
N PHE A 209 11.06 5.25 4.26
CA PHE A 209 9.65 5.46 3.93
C PHE A 209 8.94 6.37 4.93
N PRO A 210 7.95 7.12 4.46
CA PRO A 210 7.72 7.47 3.06
C PRO A 210 8.89 8.26 2.50
N ASN A 211 9.08 8.27 1.18
CA ASN A 211 10.04 9.17 0.55
C ASN A 211 9.37 9.78 -0.69
N PRO A 212 9.00 11.06 -0.66
CA PRO A 212 9.35 12.05 0.37
C PRO A 212 8.67 11.84 1.71
N VAL A 213 9.34 12.31 2.77
CA VAL A 213 8.84 12.28 4.15
C VAL A 213 8.10 13.58 4.44
N PRO A 214 6.85 13.56 4.96
CA PRO A 214 6.15 14.78 5.36
C PRO A 214 6.89 15.54 6.47
N THR A 215 6.94 16.87 6.40
CA THR A 215 7.61 17.73 7.43
C THR A 215 7.06 17.51 8.84
N ALA A 216 5.79 17.13 8.97
CA ALA A 216 5.18 16.83 10.26
C ALA A 216 5.52 15.43 10.80
N ALA A 217 6.20 14.59 10.01
CA ALA A 217 6.58 13.27 10.47
C ALA A 217 7.68 13.36 11.54
N SER A 218 7.42 12.75 12.68
CA SER A 218 8.39 12.60 13.77
C SER A 218 9.14 11.28 13.75
N HIS A 219 8.79 10.42 12.76
CA HIS A 219 9.32 9.07 12.65
C HIS A 219 9.69 8.76 11.20
N LEU A 220 10.81 8.06 11.02
CA LEU A 220 11.21 7.46 9.76
C LEU A 220 11.01 5.95 9.83
N ARG A 221 10.37 5.39 8.82
CA ARG A 221 10.32 3.95 8.62
C ARG A 221 11.47 3.55 7.70
N VAL A 222 12.28 2.62 8.15
CA VAL A 222 13.48 2.17 7.44
C VAL A 222 13.36 0.69 7.18
N VAL A 223 13.53 0.29 5.93
CA VAL A 223 13.56 -1.12 5.51
C VAL A 223 14.97 -1.45 5.07
N PHE A 224 15.47 -2.61 5.46
CA PHE A 224 16.81 -3.07 5.09
C PHE A 224 16.81 -4.57 4.80
N GLU A 225 17.73 -4.98 3.94
CA GLU A 225 17.96 -6.36 3.60
C GLU A 225 18.65 -7.11 4.75
N GLU A 226 18.10 -8.26 5.13
CA GLU A 226 18.59 -9.08 6.25
C GLU A 226 20.05 -9.52 6.11
N GLY A 227 20.57 -9.67 4.88
CA GLY A 227 21.90 -10.20 4.61
C GLY A 227 23.06 -9.26 4.94
N ASN A 228 22.88 -7.94 4.86
CA ASN A 228 24.00 -6.99 4.88
C ASN A 228 24.29 -6.36 6.26
N LEU A 229 23.28 -6.26 7.13
CA LEU A 229 23.46 -5.78 8.51
C LEU A 229 23.91 -6.89 9.48
N LEU A 230 23.86 -8.17 9.03
CA LEU A 230 24.18 -9.34 9.85
C LEU A 230 25.68 -9.65 9.96
N ALA A 231 26.55 -8.97 9.21
CA ALA A 231 27.98 -9.26 9.21
C ALA A 231 28.69 -8.99 10.56
N VAL A 232 27.98 -8.32 11.52
CA VAL A 232 28.53 -8.06 12.85
C VAL A 232 27.55 -8.56 13.93
N PRO A 233 27.65 -9.82 14.37
CA PRO A 233 26.81 -10.37 15.42
C PRO A 233 27.00 -9.61 16.73
N ASN A 234 25.90 -9.28 17.43
CA ASN A 234 25.85 -8.71 18.78
C ASN A 234 26.39 -7.29 18.97
N THR A 235 26.62 -6.52 17.95
CA THR A 235 27.01 -5.10 18.09
C THR A 235 25.79 -4.21 18.10
N PRO A 236 25.62 -3.25 19.02
CA PRO A 236 24.57 -2.25 18.98
C PRO A 236 24.65 -1.45 17.67
N LEU A 237 23.50 -1.16 17.08
CA LEU A 237 23.43 -0.30 15.90
C LEU A 237 23.18 1.15 16.36
N HIS A 238 23.94 2.06 15.79
CA HIS A 238 23.74 3.49 15.97
C HIS A 238 23.28 4.12 14.65
N TRP A 239 22.26 4.95 14.69
CA TRP A 239 21.75 5.66 13.52
C TRP A 239 21.94 7.17 13.67
N THR A 240 22.20 7.84 12.55
CA THR A 240 22.26 9.31 12.48
C THR A 240 21.54 9.82 11.24
N VAL A 241 20.78 10.90 11.39
CA VAL A 241 20.22 11.68 10.28
C VAL A 241 21.03 12.94 10.10
N ARG A 242 21.50 13.18 8.86
CA ARG A 242 22.29 14.36 8.52
C ARG A 242 21.62 15.16 7.40
N ASN A 243 21.76 16.49 7.44
CA ASN A 243 21.36 17.37 6.35
C ASN A 243 22.40 17.39 5.21
N ALA A 244 22.11 18.13 4.14
CA ALA A 244 23.00 18.27 2.98
C ALA A 244 24.37 18.92 3.32
N LEU A 245 24.50 19.61 4.45
CA LEU A 245 25.75 20.20 4.96
C LEU A 245 26.54 19.21 5.83
N GLY A 246 26.05 17.97 6.02
CA GLY A 246 26.69 16.96 6.86
C GLY A 246 26.44 17.13 8.37
N GLN A 247 25.62 18.09 8.78
CA GLN A 247 25.29 18.29 10.19
C GLN A 247 24.34 17.19 10.69
N THR A 248 24.63 16.58 11.83
CA THR A 248 23.75 15.62 12.49
C THR A 248 22.57 16.36 13.11
N LEU A 249 21.37 15.95 12.75
CA LEU A 249 20.11 16.54 13.23
C LEU A 249 19.38 15.64 14.23
N ALA A 250 19.53 14.33 14.06
CA ALA A 250 18.97 13.33 14.94
C ALA A 250 19.87 12.10 14.97
N GLU A 251 19.92 11.44 16.11
CA GLU A 251 20.69 10.21 16.30
C GLU A 251 20.09 9.35 17.40
N GLY A 252 20.38 8.06 17.39
CA GLY A 252 19.91 7.13 18.41
C GLY A 252 20.57 5.77 18.31
N GLY A 253 20.42 5.00 19.38
CA GLY A 253 20.86 3.61 19.44
C GLY A 253 19.70 2.65 19.18
N LEU A 254 20.05 1.44 18.71
CA LEU A 254 19.14 0.32 18.52
C LEU A 254 19.67 -0.88 19.26
N GLU A 255 18.91 -1.36 20.24
CA GLU A 255 19.17 -2.66 20.82
C GLU A 255 18.68 -3.76 19.87
N ARG A 256 19.56 -4.69 19.56
CA ARG A 256 19.17 -5.89 18.80
C ARG A 256 18.27 -6.77 19.65
N GLY A 257 16.98 -6.80 19.32
CA GLY A 257 16.06 -7.84 19.76
C GLY A 257 16.41 -9.18 19.07
N LYS A 258 15.89 -10.27 19.61
CA LYS A 258 16.08 -11.62 19.04
C LYS A 258 15.37 -11.80 17.68
N ASP A 259 14.54 -10.88 17.29
CA ASP A 259 13.81 -10.90 16.03
C ASP A 259 14.51 -9.95 15.06
N ILE A 260 14.97 -10.49 13.95
CA ILE A 260 15.57 -9.77 12.84
C ILE A 260 14.45 -9.00 12.16
N LEU A 261 14.32 -7.71 12.51
CA LEU A 261 13.32 -6.84 11.89
C LEU A 261 13.86 -6.34 10.54
N SER A 262 13.17 -6.70 9.47
CA SER A 262 13.39 -6.10 8.14
C SER A 262 12.90 -4.64 8.08
N THR A 263 12.20 -4.17 9.09
CA THR A 263 11.65 -2.80 9.17
C THR A 263 11.89 -2.20 10.55
N LEU A 264 12.37 -0.97 10.55
CA LEU A 264 12.69 -0.20 11.75
C LEU A 264 11.98 1.14 11.72
N THR A 265 11.48 1.59 12.86
CA THR A 265 10.93 2.94 13.03
C THR A 265 11.90 3.76 13.89
N LEU A 266 12.40 4.87 13.33
CA LEU A 266 13.31 5.78 13.98
C LEU A 266 12.57 7.04 14.42
N GLU A 267 12.71 7.44 15.66
CA GLU A 267 12.18 8.71 16.17
C GLU A 267 13.17 9.84 15.86
N THR A 268 12.83 10.67 14.88
CA THR A 268 13.72 11.75 14.43
C THR A 268 13.31 13.14 14.94
N GLY A 269 12.09 13.25 15.47
CA GLY A 269 11.46 14.56 15.62
C GLY A 269 11.13 15.20 14.26
N PRO A 270 10.49 16.38 14.24
CA PRO A 270 10.14 17.07 13.01
C PRO A 270 11.40 17.55 12.27
N LEU A 271 11.51 17.20 11.00
CA LEU A 271 12.58 17.65 10.10
C LEU A 271 12.05 18.76 9.17
N ALA A 272 12.88 19.75 8.87
CA ALA A 272 12.55 20.79 7.91
C ALA A 272 12.56 20.24 6.47
N THR A 273 11.90 20.93 5.53
CA THR A 273 11.99 20.63 4.11
C THR A 273 13.44 20.55 3.63
N GLY A 274 13.82 19.49 2.97
CA GLY A 274 15.20 19.33 2.48
C GLY A 274 15.60 17.90 2.16
N SER A 275 16.85 17.74 1.72
CA SER A 275 17.47 16.43 1.47
C SER A 275 18.30 15.99 2.67
N TYR A 276 18.16 14.72 3.03
CA TYR A 276 18.78 14.13 4.22
C TYR A 276 19.48 12.82 3.89
N LEU A 277 20.46 12.48 4.71
CA LEU A 277 21.19 11.23 4.67
C LEU A 277 20.98 10.49 6.00
N LEU A 278 20.39 9.30 5.95
CA LEU A 278 20.34 8.37 7.06
C LEU A 278 21.59 7.46 6.99
N LEU A 279 22.30 7.37 8.10
CA LEU A 279 23.46 6.50 8.25
C LEU A 279 23.17 5.49 9.36
N LEU A 280 23.43 4.22 9.11
CA LEU A 280 23.46 3.15 10.10
C LEU A 280 24.90 2.68 10.29
N ARG A 281 25.33 2.54 11.53
CA ARG A 281 26.65 2.04 11.90
C ARG A 281 26.51 0.94 12.92
N GLY A 282 27.21 -0.18 12.71
CA GLY A 282 27.53 -1.10 13.78
C GLY A 282 28.76 -0.53 14.52
N VAL A 283 28.62 -0.18 15.79
CA VAL A 283 29.69 0.47 16.52
C VAL A 283 30.43 -0.52 17.40
N PRO A 284 31.77 -0.58 17.31
CA PRO A 284 32.62 -0.45 18.46
C PRO A 284 32.80 1.04 18.75
N GLU A 285 32.58 1.47 19.97
CA GLU A 285 32.44 2.87 20.42
C GLU A 285 33.67 3.78 20.19
N GLU A 286 34.76 3.32 19.63
CA GLU A 286 36.07 3.99 19.70
C GLU A 286 36.65 4.48 18.36
N ASP A 287 36.01 4.22 17.21
CA ASP A 287 36.59 4.67 15.93
C ASP A 287 35.61 5.44 15.03
N PRO A 288 35.68 6.80 15.03
CA PRO A 288 34.83 7.63 14.17
C PRO A 288 35.17 7.52 12.67
N THR A 289 36.23 6.81 12.31
CA THR A 289 36.67 6.64 10.90
C THR A 289 36.02 5.42 10.22
N THR A 290 35.30 4.59 10.96
CA THR A 290 34.58 3.45 10.39
C THR A 290 33.50 3.90 9.42
N ARG A 291 33.51 3.33 8.20
CA ARG A 291 32.49 3.59 7.19
C ARG A 291 31.11 3.18 7.73
N PRO A 292 30.02 3.89 7.36
CA PRO A 292 28.69 3.48 7.73
C PRO A 292 28.42 2.07 7.19
N THR A 293 27.75 1.26 8.00
CA THR A 293 27.36 -0.10 7.62
C THR A 293 26.28 -0.10 6.55
N ALA A 294 25.42 0.92 6.59
CA ALA A 294 24.38 1.18 5.60
C ALA A 294 24.03 2.68 5.56
N TRP A 295 23.52 3.16 4.42
CA TRP A 295 23.04 4.52 4.30
C TRP A 295 21.90 4.63 3.27
N ALA A 296 21.04 5.62 3.45
CA ALA A 296 20.01 5.98 2.49
C ALA A 296 19.83 7.50 2.41
N ARG A 297 19.52 8.00 1.22
CA ARG A 297 19.10 9.38 1.01
C ARG A 297 17.58 9.45 1.00
N PHE A 298 17.01 10.47 1.64
CA PHE A 298 15.58 10.75 1.59
C PHE A 298 15.32 12.26 1.53
N VAL A 299 14.12 12.62 1.14
CA VAL A 299 13.66 14.02 1.02
C VAL A 299 12.53 14.25 2.01
N VAL A 300 12.52 15.41 2.67
CA VAL A 300 11.41 15.92 3.50
C VAL A 300 10.75 17.06 2.75
N GLU A 301 9.42 17.01 2.58
CA GLU A 301 8.58 18.00 1.91
C GLU A 301 7.57 18.63 2.86
#